data_7cf88bb95b81730c6784784fe1afcc29
#
_entry.id   7cf88bb95b81730c6784784fe1afcc29
#
_cell.length_a   1.000
_cell.length_b   1.000
_cell.length_c   1.000
_cell.angle_alpha   90.00
_cell.angle_beta   90.00
_cell.angle_gamma   90.00
#
_symmetry.space_group_name_H-M   'P 1'
#
loop_
_entity.id
_entity.type
_entity.pdbx_description
1 polymer ?
#
loop_
_entity_poly.entity_id
_entity_poly.type
_entity_poly.pdbx_seq_one_letter_code
_entity_poly.pdbx_strand_id
1 'polypeptide(L)'
;NDISIKHKGCCSINDAHDARHVSAKLGITFYALDFKEDFGRIIDYFVDEYNAGRTPNPCVRCNDWLKFGRLHEYARSIGAQFVASGHHAQIIKGNDGPQLHMGADDSKDQSYVLFGASRSRIGEMILPIGHLQKSEVRELAKALDLPVCDKPDSQDICFVPDDDYAGMIERRSPGSLQQGNVLDVEGNVVGQHAGQQKFTIGQRRGIGIAMPEPAYIIAKDPKLNTVTIGGEAMLNCTTIRATKTNWLIDPSIEWIKCIAKIRYNTKAASAKVRQVKDEIEVVFDEPQRGGAPGQAVV
;
A
#
# COMPACT_ATOMS: atom_id res chain seq x y z
N ASN A 1 -17.27 -13.02 -21.86
CA ASN A 1 -17.16 -11.60 -22.19
C ASN A 1 -15.73 -11.18 -21.89
N ASP A 2 -14.92 -11.12 -22.95
CA ASP A 2 -13.53 -10.69 -22.92
C ASP A 2 -13.47 -9.22 -22.46
N ILE A 3 -13.02 -9.02 -21.25
CA ILE A 3 -12.51 -7.73 -20.84
C ILE A 3 -11.08 -7.68 -21.37
N SER A 4 -10.88 -7.09 -22.53
CA SER A 4 -9.56 -6.72 -23.03
C SER A 4 -9.04 -5.57 -22.17
N ILE A 5 -8.48 -5.92 -21.01
CA ILE A 5 -7.93 -4.97 -20.08
C ILE A 5 -6.57 -4.56 -20.65
N LYS A 6 -6.48 -3.35 -21.20
CA LYS A 6 -5.21 -2.66 -21.46
C LYS A 6 -4.59 -2.29 -20.11
N HIS A 7 -4.10 -3.28 -19.36
CA HIS A 7 -3.52 -3.05 -18.05
C HIS A 7 -2.07 -2.55 -18.18
N LYS A 8 -1.80 -1.42 -17.57
CA LYS A 8 -0.47 -0.95 -17.20
C LYS A 8 -0.18 -1.33 -15.73
N GLY A 9 -0.31 -2.60 -15.36
CA GLY A 9 -0.07 -3.04 -13.97
C GLY A 9 0.78 -4.29 -13.91
N CYS A 10 1.34 -4.64 -12.75
CA CYS A 10 2.26 -5.77 -12.55
C CYS A 10 1.63 -7.17 -12.73
N CYS A 11 0.38 -7.27 -13.19
CA CYS A 11 -0.37 -8.53 -13.34
C CYS A 11 -1.04 -8.64 -14.73
N SER A 12 -0.50 -7.97 -15.76
CA SER A 12 -1.04 -8.06 -17.12
C SER A 12 -0.49 -9.27 -17.87
N ILE A 13 -1.19 -9.68 -18.95
CA ILE A 13 -0.70 -10.71 -19.88
C ILE A 13 0.68 -10.30 -20.44
N ASN A 14 0.91 -9.02 -20.70
CA ASN A 14 2.19 -8.51 -21.17
C ASN A 14 3.31 -8.71 -20.12
N ASP A 15 3.01 -8.51 -18.83
CA ASP A 15 3.98 -8.74 -17.75
C ASP A 15 4.35 -10.22 -17.63
N ALA A 16 3.38 -11.12 -17.82
CA ALA A 16 3.64 -12.56 -17.88
C ALA A 16 4.50 -12.94 -19.10
N HIS A 17 4.27 -12.31 -20.25
CA HIS A 17 5.10 -12.45 -21.45
C HIS A 17 6.53 -11.97 -21.21
N ASP A 18 6.69 -10.79 -20.62
CA ASP A 18 8.00 -10.23 -20.27
C ASP A 18 8.75 -11.17 -19.34
N ALA A 19 8.10 -11.65 -18.27
CA ALA A 19 8.69 -12.59 -17.32
C ALA A 19 9.12 -13.92 -18.01
N ARG A 20 8.29 -14.42 -18.93
CA ARG A 20 8.61 -15.62 -19.72
C ARG A 20 9.85 -15.40 -20.61
N HIS A 21 9.93 -14.25 -21.28
CA HIS A 21 11.08 -13.91 -22.13
C HIS A 21 12.37 -13.79 -21.29
N VAL A 22 12.30 -13.09 -20.15
CA VAL A 22 13.44 -12.96 -19.21
C VAL A 22 13.89 -14.36 -18.73
N SER A 23 12.93 -15.20 -18.31
CA SER A 23 13.24 -16.55 -17.83
C SER A 23 13.90 -17.41 -18.93
N ALA A 24 13.38 -17.35 -20.15
CA ALA A 24 13.95 -18.08 -21.29
C ALA A 24 15.38 -17.62 -21.59
N LYS A 25 15.63 -16.29 -21.54
CA LYS A 25 16.98 -15.74 -21.78
C LYS A 25 17.97 -16.14 -20.71
N LEU A 26 17.53 -16.22 -19.46
CA LEU A 26 18.37 -16.65 -18.33
C LEU A 26 18.46 -18.17 -18.18
N GLY A 27 17.76 -18.96 -19.00
CA GLY A 27 17.74 -20.41 -18.92
C GLY A 27 17.09 -20.96 -17.65
N ILE A 28 16.19 -20.19 -17.02
CA ILE A 28 15.44 -20.62 -15.83
C ILE A 28 14.00 -20.99 -16.20
N THR A 29 13.42 -21.91 -15.43
CA THR A 29 12.05 -22.37 -15.68
C THR A 29 11.03 -21.30 -15.31
N PHE A 30 10.08 -21.03 -16.20
CA PHE A 30 8.96 -20.13 -15.95
C PHE A 30 7.71 -20.92 -15.57
N TYR A 31 7.05 -20.50 -14.50
CA TYR A 31 5.75 -21.01 -14.08
C TYR A 31 4.75 -19.86 -13.98
N ALA A 32 3.60 -20.03 -14.59
CA ALA A 32 2.44 -19.15 -14.37
C ALA A 32 1.53 -19.79 -13.33
N LEU A 33 1.37 -19.13 -12.19
CA LEU A 33 0.51 -19.60 -11.10
C LEU A 33 -0.82 -18.84 -11.15
N ASP A 34 -1.93 -19.57 -10.98
CA ASP A 34 -3.26 -18.96 -10.90
C ASP A 34 -3.56 -18.56 -9.44
N PHE A 35 -3.54 -17.26 -9.19
CA PHE A 35 -3.91 -16.67 -7.91
C PHE A 35 -5.19 -15.83 -8.01
N LYS A 36 -6.07 -16.14 -8.95
CA LYS A 36 -7.29 -15.37 -9.21
C LYS A 36 -8.17 -15.21 -7.96
N GLU A 37 -8.35 -16.26 -7.19
CA GLU A 37 -9.16 -16.22 -5.96
C GLU A 37 -8.49 -15.38 -4.88
N ASP A 38 -7.18 -15.58 -4.64
CA ASP A 38 -6.43 -14.82 -3.65
C ASP A 38 -6.39 -13.33 -4.00
N PHE A 39 -6.24 -13.02 -5.30
CA PHE A 39 -6.28 -11.66 -5.79
C PHE A 39 -7.68 -11.05 -5.69
N GLY A 40 -8.73 -11.85 -5.90
CA GLY A 40 -10.12 -11.48 -5.66
C GLY A 40 -10.36 -10.98 -4.24
N ARG A 41 -9.79 -11.66 -3.23
CA ARG A 41 -9.86 -11.22 -1.81
C ARG A 41 -9.21 -9.85 -1.58
N ILE A 42 -8.12 -9.54 -2.29
CA ILE A 42 -7.47 -8.21 -2.18
C ILE A 42 -8.38 -7.12 -2.74
N ILE A 43 -9.06 -7.41 -3.87
CA ILE A 43 -10.04 -6.50 -4.46
C ILE A 43 -11.24 -6.32 -3.53
N ASP A 44 -11.77 -7.39 -2.94
CA ASP A 44 -12.88 -7.32 -2.00
C ASP A 44 -12.51 -6.49 -0.77
N TYR A 45 -11.35 -6.74 -0.17
CA TYR A 45 -10.81 -5.91 0.91
C TYR A 45 -10.74 -4.42 0.52
N PHE A 46 -10.28 -4.11 -0.69
CA PHE A 46 -10.19 -2.74 -1.17
C PHE A 46 -11.57 -2.07 -1.24
N VAL A 47 -12.57 -2.76 -1.79
CA VAL A 47 -13.94 -2.27 -1.91
C VAL A 47 -14.59 -2.10 -0.54
N ASP A 48 -14.43 -3.07 0.35
CA ASP A 48 -14.98 -3.03 1.72
C ASP A 48 -14.42 -1.88 2.54
N GLU A 49 -13.12 -1.61 2.43
CA GLU A 49 -12.48 -0.50 3.13
C GLU A 49 -13.02 0.86 2.62
N TYR A 50 -13.17 1.03 1.30
CA TYR A 50 -13.76 2.26 0.76
C TYR A 50 -15.23 2.42 1.14
N ASN A 51 -16.02 1.36 1.13
CA ASN A 51 -17.41 1.38 1.57
C ASN A 51 -17.51 1.72 3.07
N ALA A 52 -16.56 1.29 3.86
CA ALA A 52 -16.44 1.64 5.27
C ALA A 52 -15.81 3.04 5.52
N GLY A 53 -15.65 3.86 4.50
CA GLY A 53 -15.12 5.24 4.63
C GLY A 53 -13.61 5.32 4.84
N ARG A 54 -12.89 4.20 4.74
CA ARG A 54 -11.44 4.12 4.94
C ARG A 54 -10.69 4.16 3.60
N THR A 55 -9.40 4.42 3.65
CA THR A 55 -8.52 4.47 2.46
C THR A 55 -7.51 3.32 2.54
N PRO A 56 -7.74 2.19 1.87
CA PRO A 56 -6.88 1.02 1.93
C PRO A 56 -5.55 1.21 1.19
N ASN A 57 -4.55 0.39 1.57
CA ASN A 57 -3.37 0.16 0.75
C ASN A 57 -3.36 -1.32 0.31
N PRO A 58 -3.88 -1.64 -0.88
CA PRO A 58 -3.97 -3.01 -1.37
C PRO A 58 -2.60 -3.63 -1.66
N CYS A 59 -1.55 -2.83 -1.92
CA CYS A 59 -0.20 -3.32 -2.14
C CYS A 59 0.38 -4.00 -0.89
N VAL A 60 0.06 -3.48 0.30
CA VAL A 60 0.43 -4.14 1.56
C VAL A 60 -0.21 -5.53 1.63
N ARG A 61 -1.51 -5.65 1.32
CA ARG A 61 -2.23 -6.94 1.33
C ARG A 61 -1.73 -7.89 0.25
N CYS A 62 -1.38 -7.37 -0.93
CA CYS A 62 -0.77 -8.17 -1.99
C CYS A 62 0.57 -8.78 -1.53
N ASN A 63 1.40 -8.00 -0.86
CA ASN A 63 2.66 -8.51 -0.34
C ASN A 63 2.45 -9.51 0.81
N ASP A 64 1.57 -9.20 1.76
CA ASP A 64 1.30 -10.03 2.93
C ASP A 64 0.57 -11.35 2.56
N TRP A 65 -0.58 -11.25 1.87
CA TRP A 65 -1.43 -12.42 1.63
C TRP A 65 -1.00 -13.25 0.44
N LEU A 66 -0.50 -12.60 -0.64
CA LEU A 66 -0.20 -13.29 -1.88
C LEU A 66 1.31 -13.58 -2.01
N LYS A 67 2.17 -12.54 -2.10
CA LYS A 67 3.59 -12.74 -2.41
C LYS A 67 4.35 -13.44 -1.28
N PHE A 68 4.14 -13.03 -0.04
CA PHE A 68 4.78 -13.62 1.14
C PHE A 68 3.81 -14.44 2.00
N GLY A 69 2.60 -14.66 1.51
CA GLY A 69 1.61 -15.60 2.03
C GLY A 69 1.52 -16.83 1.14
N ARG A 70 0.61 -16.78 0.19
CA ARG A 70 0.25 -17.91 -0.68
C ARG A 70 1.42 -18.43 -1.53
N LEU A 71 2.25 -17.53 -2.09
CA LEU A 71 3.42 -17.95 -2.85
C LEU A 71 4.47 -18.64 -1.95
N HIS A 72 4.63 -18.25 -0.69
CA HIS A 72 5.49 -18.96 0.27
C HIS A 72 4.97 -20.37 0.56
N GLU A 73 3.66 -20.56 0.72
CA GLU A 73 3.06 -21.88 0.90
C GLU A 73 3.32 -22.78 -0.31
N TYR A 74 3.17 -22.23 -1.52
CA TYR A 74 3.52 -22.93 -2.75
C TYR A 74 5.01 -23.28 -2.80
N ALA A 75 5.90 -22.32 -2.50
CA ALA A 75 7.35 -22.54 -2.47
C ALA A 75 7.72 -23.70 -1.55
N ARG A 76 7.18 -23.75 -0.34
CA ARG A 76 7.38 -24.87 0.59
C ARG A 76 6.85 -26.20 0.04
N SER A 77 5.72 -26.22 -0.67
CA SER A 77 5.15 -27.44 -1.25
C SER A 77 6.03 -28.08 -2.33
N ILE A 78 6.86 -27.27 -2.98
CA ILE A 78 7.83 -27.74 -3.98
C ILE A 78 9.27 -27.87 -3.43
N GLY A 79 9.45 -27.75 -2.11
CA GLY A 79 10.74 -27.88 -1.44
C GLY A 79 11.66 -26.67 -1.54
N ALA A 80 11.16 -25.51 -1.99
CA ALA A 80 11.93 -24.28 -2.00
C ALA A 80 12.02 -23.69 -0.57
N GLN A 81 13.21 -23.25 -0.18
CA GLN A 81 13.49 -22.70 1.14
C GLN A 81 13.23 -21.19 1.21
N PHE A 82 13.30 -20.50 0.07
CA PHE A 82 13.24 -19.04 0.00
C PHE A 82 12.31 -18.58 -1.13
N VAL A 83 11.74 -17.39 -0.93
CA VAL A 83 11.05 -16.64 -1.98
C VAL A 83 11.83 -15.37 -2.26
N ALA A 84 12.28 -15.20 -3.49
CA ALA A 84 12.97 -13.99 -3.93
C ALA A 84 12.00 -12.99 -4.56
N SER A 85 12.22 -11.70 -4.31
CA SER A 85 11.41 -10.64 -4.89
C SER A 85 12.24 -9.40 -5.18
N GLY A 86 11.90 -8.69 -6.26
CA GLY A 86 12.56 -7.46 -6.70
C GLY A 86 12.14 -6.21 -5.92
N HIS A 87 11.88 -6.30 -4.62
CA HIS A 87 11.62 -5.12 -3.80
C HIS A 87 12.91 -4.41 -3.41
N HIS A 88 12.88 -3.07 -3.47
CA HIS A 88 13.91 -2.21 -2.92
C HIS A 88 13.76 -2.11 -1.39
N ALA A 89 14.11 -3.17 -0.70
CA ALA A 89 14.22 -3.29 0.75
C ALA A 89 15.30 -4.34 1.05
N GLN A 90 15.78 -4.42 2.28
CA GLN A 90 16.87 -5.33 2.62
C GLN A 90 16.46 -6.27 3.75
N ILE A 91 16.93 -7.52 3.70
CA ILE A 91 16.90 -8.45 4.81
C ILE A 91 18.32 -8.58 5.33
N ILE A 92 18.55 -8.09 6.55
CA ILE A 92 19.87 -8.09 7.18
C ILE A 92 19.82 -9.04 8.39
N LYS A 93 20.88 -9.82 8.56
CA LYS A 93 21.00 -10.69 9.74
C LYS A 93 21.39 -9.85 10.96
N GLY A 94 20.47 -9.66 11.88
CA GLY A 94 20.72 -9.06 13.19
C GLY A 94 21.06 -10.09 14.26
N ASN A 95 21.29 -9.62 15.47
CA ASN A 95 21.60 -10.48 16.63
C ASN A 95 20.43 -11.41 16.99
N ASP A 96 19.20 -10.89 16.87
CA ASP A 96 17.96 -11.60 17.22
C ASP A 96 17.26 -12.24 16.00
N GLY A 97 17.99 -12.42 14.91
CA GLY A 97 17.48 -13.01 13.68
C GLY A 97 17.40 -12.03 12.50
N PRO A 98 16.73 -12.44 11.41
CA PRO A 98 16.57 -11.61 10.22
C PRO A 98 15.73 -10.36 10.50
N GLN A 99 16.17 -9.22 9.98
CA GLN A 99 15.52 -7.92 10.14
C GLN A 99 15.19 -7.31 8.78
N LEU A 100 14.00 -6.73 8.65
CA LEU A 100 13.62 -5.94 7.48
C LEU A 100 14.15 -4.51 7.64
N HIS A 101 14.93 -4.06 6.67
CA HIS A 101 15.50 -2.72 6.58
C HIS A 101 15.05 -1.99 5.33
N MET A 102 15.14 -0.67 5.36
CA MET A 102 14.94 0.18 4.19
C MET A 102 15.90 -0.20 3.06
N GLY A 103 15.49 0.04 1.82
CA GLY A 103 16.35 -0.08 0.66
C GLY A 103 17.48 0.95 0.67
N ALA A 104 18.58 0.67 -0.04
CA ALA A 104 19.70 1.60 -0.18
C ALA A 104 19.32 2.85 -1.01
N ASP A 105 18.32 2.76 -1.87
CA ASP A 105 17.73 3.87 -2.61
C ASP A 105 16.51 4.41 -1.87
N ASP A 106 16.69 5.50 -1.11
CA ASP A 106 15.62 6.14 -0.34
C ASP A 106 14.42 6.55 -1.21
N SER A 107 14.67 6.90 -2.49
CA SER A 107 13.61 7.31 -3.42
C SER A 107 12.76 6.14 -3.92
N LYS A 108 13.25 4.92 -3.75
CA LYS A 108 12.62 3.66 -4.19
C LYS A 108 12.33 2.70 -3.06
N ASP A 109 12.59 3.08 -1.82
CA ASP A 109 12.36 2.22 -0.66
C ASP A 109 10.93 1.66 -0.65
N GLN A 110 10.84 0.34 -0.52
CA GLN A 110 9.60 -0.43 -0.49
C GLN A 110 9.39 -1.19 0.84
N SER A 111 10.21 -0.92 1.86
CA SER A 111 10.08 -1.55 3.17
C SER A 111 8.69 -1.31 3.79
N TYR A 112 8.12 -0.11 3.55
CA TYR A 112 6.77 0.24 4.01
C TYR A 112 5.69 -0.77 3.57
N VAL A 113 5.73 -1.29 2.34
CA VAL A 113 4.69 -2.24 1.87
C VAL A 113 4.97 -3.69 2.26
N LEU A 114 6.10 -3.95 2.93
CA LEU A 114 6.50 -5.29 3.39
C LEU A 114 6.26 -5.51 4.89
N PHE A 115 5.84 -4.50 5.64
CA PHE A 115 5.65 -4.61 7.08
C PHE A 115 4.65 -5.70 7.50
N GLY A 116 3.72 -6.10 6.61
CA GLY A 116 2.73 -7.13 6.88
C GLY A 116 3.30 -8.56 6.93
N ALA A 117 4.51 -8.79 6.40
CA ALA A 117 5.15 -10.10 6.47
C ALA A 117 5.46 -10.48 7.93
N SER A 118 5.12 -11.71 8.34
CA SER A 118 5.39 -12.16 9.70
C SER A 118 6.90 -12.28 9.96
N ARG A 119 7.31 -12.11 11.22
CA ARG A 119 8.72 -12.22 11.64
C ARG A 119 9.36 -13.55 11.21
N SER A 120 8.62 -14.66 11.23
CA SER A 120 9.09 -15.95 10.78
C SER A 120 9.33 -16.01 9.26
N ARG A 121 8.50 -15.31 8.47
CA ARG A 121 8.63 -15.29 7.00
C ARG A 121 9.76 -14.39 6.50
N ILE A 122 10.13 -13.36 7.26
CA ILE A 122 11.24 -12.47 6.89
C ILE A 122 12.53 -13.24 6.65
N GLY A 123 12.80 -14.27 7.45
CA GLY A 123 13.97 -15.15 7.29
C GLY A 123 13.96 -16.01 6.01
N GLU A 124 12.82 -16.17 5.37
CA GLU A 124 12.63 -16.93 4.14
C GLU A 124 12.52 -16.01 2.89
N MET A 125 12.67 -14.69 3.07
CA MET A 125 12.65 -13.71 1.98
C MET A 125 14.06 -13.39 1.50
N ILE A 126 14.21 -13.27 0.18
CA ILE A 126 15.43 -12.77 -0.46
C ILE A 126 15.05 -11.54 -1.29
N LEU A 127 15.68 -10.41 -0.98
CA LEU A 127 15.48 -9.12 -1.66
C LEU A 127 16.80 -8.68 -2.34
N PRO A 128 17.14 -9.28 -3.49
CA PRO A 128 18.49 -9.21 -4.02
C PRO A 128 18.90 -7.83 -4.53
N ILE A 129 17.95 -6.94 -4.82
CA ILE A 129 18.23 -5.59 -5.33
C ILE A 129 18.13 -4.50 -4.25
N GLY A 130 17.80 -4.86 -3.01
CA GLY A 130 17.58 -3.89 -1.93
C GLY A 130 18.82 -3.08 -1.53
N HIS A 131 20.01 -3.57 -1.82
CA HIS A 131 21.28 -2.89 -1.56
C HIS A 131 21.79 -2.05 -2.74
N LEU A 132 21.03 -2.00 -3.86
CA LEU A 132 21.38 -1.29 -5.08
C LEU A 132 20.53 -0.03 -5.27
N GLN A 133 21.13 0.99 -5.90
CA GLN A 133 20.38 2.11 -6.45
C GLN A 133 19.57 1.64 -7.68
N LYS A 134 18.45 2.29 -7.95
CA LYS A 134 17.62 1.92 -9.13
C LYS A 134 18.36 2.05 -10.46
N SER A 135 19.28 3.01 -10.57
CA SER A 135 20.16 3.18 -11.74
C SER A 135 21.04 1.95 -11.94
N GLU A 136 21.67 1.44 -10.87
CA GLU A 136 22.53 0.25 -10.92
C GLU A 136 21.73 -1.00 -11.35
N VAL A 137 20.49 -1.16 -10.84
CA VAL A 137 19.60 -2.25 -11.28
C VAL A 137 19.31 -2.19 -12.78
N ARG A 138 19.09 -0.98 -13.32
CA ARG A 138 18.88 -0.78 -14.77
C ARG A 138 20.14 -1.08 -15.58
N GLU A 139 21.32 -0.68 -15.10
CA GLU A 139 22.61 -1.00 -15.73
C GLU A 139 22.85 -2.51 -15.76
N LEU A 140 22.59 -3.22 -14.67
CA LEU A 140 22.65 -4.68 -14.62
C LEU A 140 21.69 -5.33 -15.60
N ALA A 141 20.45 -4.85 -15.69
CA ALA A 141 19.48 -5.36 -16.65
C ALA A 141 19.93 -5.15 -18.11
N LYS A 142 20.56 -4.01 -18.42
CA LYS A 142 21.17 -3.72 -19.73
C LYS A 142 22.37 -4.62 -20.01
N ALA A 143 23.27 -4.78 -19.04
CA ALA A 143 24.44 -5.64 -19.17
C ALA A 143 24.07 -7.11 -19.42
N LEU A 144 22.95 -7.56 -18.85
CA LEU A 144 22.35 -8.88 -19.09
C LEU A 144 21.46 -8.90 -20.37
N ASP A 145 21.39 -7.78 -21.10
CA ASP A 145 20.55 -7.59 -22.29
C ASP A 145 19.10 -8.06 -22.06
N LEU A 146 18.51 -7.70 -20.91
CA LEU A 146 17.13 -8.06 -20.59
C LEU A 146 16.13 -7.16 -21.32
N PRO A 147 15.06 -7.71 -21.92
CA PRO A 147 14.10 -6.94 -22.72
C PRO A 147 13.29 -5.93 -21.91
N VAL A 148 13.37 -5.97 -20.59
CA VAL A 148 12.63 -5.11 -19.66
C VAL A 148 13.46 -3.98 -19.05
N CYS A 149 14.71 -3.79 -19.49
CA CYS A 149 15.64 -2.80 -18.88
C CYS A 149 15.12 -1.37 -18.89
N ASP A 150 14.35 -0.97 -19.91
CA ASP A 150 13.78 0.36 -20.08
C ASP A 150 12.29 0.46 -19.66
N LYS A 151 11.72 -0.62 -19.08
CA LYS A 151 10.31 -0.63 -18.64
C LYS A 151 10.11 0.40 -17.52
N PRO A 152 9.10 1.29 -17.65
CA PRO A 152 8.78 2.24 -16.59
C PRO A 152 8.29 1.53 -15.33
N ASP A 153 8.54 2.15 -14.17
CA ASP A 153 8.02 1.65 -12.90
C ASP A 153 6.49 1.72 -12.88
N SER A 154 5.84 0.74 -12.26
CA SER A 154 4.41 0.80 -11.98
C SER A 154 4.15 1.90 -10.96
N GLN A 155 3.27 2.85 -11.28
CA GLN A 155 2.95 4.00 -10.42
C GLN A 155 1.62 3.79 -9.68
N ASP A 156 0.69 2.99 -10.25
CA ASP A 156 -0.69 2.90 -9.83
C ASP A 156 -1.04 1.54 -9.24
N ILE A 157 -2.22 1.46 -8.61
CA ILE A 157 -2.79 0.19 -8.15
C ILE A 157 -3.09 -0.66 -9.40
N CYS A 158 -2.49 -1.83 -9.47
CA CYS A 158 -2.46 -2.68 -10.66
C CYS A 158 -3.83 -3.07 -11.23
N PHE A 159 -4.89 -3.06 -10.43
CA PHE A 159 -6.26 -3.36 -10.87
C PHE A 159 -7.14 -2.11 -11.04
N VAL A 160 -6.57 -0.90 -10.91
CA VAL A 160 -7.23 0.39 -11.17
C VAL A 160 -6.32 1.24 -12.07
N PRO A 161 -6.13 0.83 -13.34
CA PRO A 161 -5.11 1.41 -14.22
C PRO A 161 -5.41 2.82 -14.72
N ASP A 162 -6.62 3.30 -14.52
CA ASP A 162 -7.16 4.57 -14.98
C ASP A 162 -7.49 5.52 -13.82
N ASP A 163 -7.03 5.20 -12.59
CA ASP A 163 -7.36 5.91 -11.34
C ASP A 163 -8.87 6.00 -11.04
N ASP A 164 -9.71 5.26 -11.77
CA ASP A 164 -11.16 5.21 -11.54
C ASP A 164 -11.51 4.25 -10.39
N TYR A 165 -11.08 4.60 -9.17
CA TYR A 165 -11.40 3.84 -7.96
C TYR A 165 -12.91 3.70 -7.75
N ALA A 166 -13.68 4.77 -8.02
CA ALA A 166 -15.12 4.78 -7.84
C ALA A 166 -15.82 3.83 -8.83
N GLY A 167 -15.46 3.87 -10.09
CA GLY A 167 -15.98 2.94 -11.08
C GLY A 167 -15.60 1.49 -10.79
N MET A 168 -14.40 1.25 -10.25
CA MET A 168 -13.99 -0.08 -9.79
C MET A 168 -14.87 -0.58 -8.64
N ILE A 169 -15.15 0.28 -7.64
CA ILE A 169 -16.01 -0.03 -6.51
C ILE A 169 -17.43 -0.32 -6.99
N GLU A 170 -17.98 0.51 -7.87
CA GLU A 170 -19.34 0.31 -8.41
C GLU A 170 -19.46 -0.98 -9.21
N ARG A 171 -18.44 -1.35 -10.00
CA ARG A 171 -18.42 -2.64 -10.73
C ARG A 171 -18.41 -3.85 -9.80
N ARG A 172 -17.72 -3.74 -8.64
CA ARG A 172 -17.60 -4.85 -7.68
C ARG A 172 -18.75 -4.91 -6.66
N SER A 173 -19.30 -3.74 -6.29
CA SER A 173 -20.38 -3.55 -5.34
C SER A 173 -21.43 -2.59 -5.92
N PRO A 174 -22.27 -3.07 -6.89
CA PRO A 174 -23.26 -2.22 -7.55
C PRO A 174 -24.23 -1.53 -6.58
N GLY A 175 -24.47 -0.22 -6.78
CA GLY A 175 -25.32 0.59 -5.94
C GLY A 175 -24.67 1.05 -4.63
N SER A 176 -23.39 0.84 -4.43
CA SER A 176 -22.68 1.35 -3.24
C SER A 176 -22.36 2.84 -3.32
N LEU A 177 -22.26 3.41 -4.52
CA LEU A 177 -22.07 4.83 -4.71
C LEU A 177 -23.40 5.57 -4.61
N GLN A 178 -23.69 6.09 -3.42
CA GLN A 178 -24.92 6.85 -3.17
C GLN A 178 -24.65 8.33 -2.99
N GLN A 179 -25.56 9.16 -3.46
CA GLN A 179 -25.51 10.59 -3.21
C GLN A 179 -25.59 10.88 -1.70
N GLY A 180 -24.75 11.81 -1.24
CA GLY A 180 -24.69 12.25 0.14
C GLY A 180 -24.34 13.72 0.27
N ASN A 181 -24.23 14.20 1.50
CA ASN A 181 -23.95 15.59 1.78
C ASN A 181 -22.48 15.87 2.04
N VAL A 182 -22.02 17.02 1.58
CA VAL A 182 -20.75 17.60 1.99
C VAL A 182 -21.04 18.65 3.06
N LEU A 183 -20.34 18.51 4.19
CA LEU A 183 -20.51 19.37 5.37
C LEU A 183 -19.28 20.27 5.54
N ASP A 184 -19.50 21.46 6.10
CA ASP A 184 -18.41 22.26 6.69
C ASP A 184 -18.07 21.78 8.11
N VAL A 185 -17.16 22.49 8.78
CA VAL A 185 -16.70 22.16 10.14
C VAL A 185 -17.76 22.43 11.22
N GLU A 186 -18.74 23.27 10.94
CA GLU A 186 -19.88 23.58 11.79
C GLU A 186 -21.02 22.56 11.59
N GLY A 187 -20.92 21.67 10.59
CA GLY A 187 -21.93 20.67 10.26
C GLY A 187 -23.02 21.18 9.29
N ASN A 188 -22.86 22.35 8.70
CA ASN A 188 -23.80 22.86 7.69
C ASN A 188 -23.58 22.14 6.36
N VAL A 189 -24.64 21.88 5.62
CA VAL A 189 -24.59 21.32 4.28
C VAL A 189 -24.12 22.39 3.29
N VAL A 190 -22.93 22.20 2.71
CA VAL A 190 -22.35 23.15 1.73
C VAL A 190 -22.39 22.59 0.31
N GLY A 191 -22.82 21.34 0.13
CA GLY A 191 -22.98 20.73 -1.16
C GLY A 191 -23.33 19.25 -1.08
N GLN A 192 -23.28 18.57 -2.22
CA GLN A 192 -23.58 17.15 -2.33
C GLN A 192 -22.47 16.41 -3.08
N HIS A 193 -22.35 15.11 -2.86
CA HIS A 193 -21.42 14.24 -3.55
C HIS A 193 -22.13 12.99 -4.10
N ALA A 194 -21.55 12.37 -5.12
CA ALA A 194 -22.08 11.18 -5.75
C ALA A 194 -21.37 9.90 -5.25
N GLY A 195 -21.19 9.78 -3.93
CA GLY A 195 -20.53 8.65 -3.25
C GLY A 195 -19.31 9.08 -2.45
N GLN A 196 -19.33 8.78 -1.13
CA GLN A 196 -18.25 9.11 -0.21
C GLN A 196 -16.94 8.36 -0.57
N GLN A 197 -17.03 7.28 -1.33
CA GLN A 197 -15.89 6.48 -1.81
C GLN A 197 -14.98 7.26 -2.78
N LYS A 198 -15.50 8.30 -3.43
CA LYS A 198 -14.73 9.18 -4.34
C LYS A 198 -13.74 10.09 -3.60
N PHE A 199 -13.77 10.09 -2.28
CA PHE A 199 -12.98 11.03 -1.47
C PHE A 199 -12.01 10.29 -0.55
N THR A 200 -10.85 10.92 -0.38
CA THR A 200 -9.81 10.47 0.54
C THR A 200 -9.47 11.60 1.50
N ILE A 201 -9.25 11.32 2.78
CA ILE A 201 -8.82 12.32 3.75
C ILE A 201 -7.51 12.97 3.28
N GLY A 202 -7.46 14.30 3.30
CA GLY A 202 -6.36 15.11 2.77
C GLY A 202 -6.50 15.49 1.28
N GLN A 203 -7.52 14.99 0.58
CA GLN A 203 -7.79 15.37 -0.81
C GLN A 203 -8.21 16.85 -0.88
N ARG A 204 -7.61 17.58 -1.82
CA ARG A 204 -7.91 18.98 -2.11
C ARG A 204 -8.66 19.15 -3.44
N ARG A 205 -8.31 18.35 -4.45
CA ARG A 205 -8.84 18.48 -5.81
C ARG A 205 -10.07 17.59 -6.01
N GLY A 206 -10.96 17.98 -6.92
CA GLY A 206 -12.11 17.15 -7.28
C GLY A 206 -13.24 17.14 -6.24
N ILE A 207 -13.25 18.05 -5.27
CA ILE A 207 -14.33 18.16 -4.28
C ILE A 207 -15.60 18.74 -4.93
N GLY A 208 -15.44 19.59 -5.95
CA GLY A 208 -16.57 20.16 -6.71
C GLY A 208 -17.35 21.25 -5.98
N ILE A 209 -16.82 21.80 -4.88
CA ILE A 209 -17.45 22.86 -4.07
C ILE A 209 -16.53 24.08 -4.08
N ALA A 210 -17.11 25.24 -4.43
CA ALA A 210 -16.42 26.50 -4.37
C ALA A 210 -16.36 27.02 -2.93
N MET A 211 -15.14 27.21 -2.42
CA MET A 211 -14.88 27.78 -1.09
C MET A 211 -13.97 29.00 -1.23
N PRO A 212 -14.13 30.00 -0.33
CA PRO A 212 -13.25 31.19 -0.34
C PRO A 212 -11.77 30.85 -0.11
N GLU A 213 -11.50 29.80 0.67
CA GLU A 213 -10.16 29.31 0.98
C GLU A 213 -9.99 27.85 0.50
N PRO A 214 -8.75 27.38 0.30
CA PRO A 214 -8.49 26.00 -0.05
C PRO A 214 -9.08 25.04 0.98
N ALA A 215 -10.03 24.22 0.56
CA ALA A 215 -10.67 23.21 1.40
C ALA A 215 -10.09 21.81 1.13
N TYR A 216 -10.06 21.00 2.17
CA TYR A 216 -9.58 19.62 2.18
C TYR A 216 -10.63 18.71 2.77
N ILE A 217 -10.66 17.46 2.33
CA ILE A 217 -11.46 16.43 2.99
C ILE A 217 -10.79 16.12 4.34
N ILE A 218 -11.49 16.41 5.44
CA ILE A 218 -10.97 16.22 6.80
C ILE A 218 -11.62 15.04 7.53
N ALA A 219 -12.85 14.69 7.17
CA ALA A 219 -13.54 13.52 7.75
C ALA A 219 -14.51 12.89 6.76
N LYS A 220 -14.87 11.64 7.01
CA LYS A 220 -15.91 10.88 6.30
C LYS A 220 -16.72 10.09 7.31
N ASP A 221 -18.04 10.10 7.16
CA ASP A 221 -18.95 9.22 7.91
C ASP A 221 -19.71 8.33 6.91
N PRO A 222 -19.34 7.04 6.79
CA PRO A 222 -20.00 6.14 5.86
C PRO A 222 -21.44 5.78 6.29
N LYS A 223 -21.78 5.89 7.57
CA LYS A 223 -23.15 5.60 8.06
C LYS A 223 -24.14 6.72 7.69
N LEU A 224 -23.71 7.95 7.84
CA LEU A 224 -24.47 9.14 7.46
C LEU A 224 -24.27 9.49 5.99
N ASN A 225 -23.38 8.80 5.30
CA ASN A 225 -22.95 9.09 3.93
C ASN A 225 -22.58 10.57 3.74
N THR A 226 -21.74 11.08 4.64
CA THR A 226 -21.27 12.45 4.63
C THR A 226 -19.76 12.56 4.49
N VAL A 227 -19.33 13.66 3.90
CA VAL A 227 -17.92 14.04 3.77
C VAL A 227 -17.78 15.43 4.36
N THR A 228 -16.84 15.65 5.28
CA THR A 228 -16.60 16.95 5.88
C THR A 228 -15.37 17.60 5.25
N ILE A 229 -15.50 18.89 4.90
CA ILE A 229 -14.41 19.71 4.38
C ILE A 229 -13.96 20.74 5.40
N GLY A 230 -12.68 21.08 5.38
CA GLY A 230 -12.10 22.09 6.30
C GLY A 230 -10.73 22.56 5.86
N GLY A 231 -10.15 23.45 6.66
CA GLY A 231 -8.83 24.00 6.41
C GLY A 231 -7.70 22.98 6.58
N GLU A 232 -6.54 23.26 5.98
CA GLU A 232 -5.37 22.38 5.96
C GLU A 232 -4.86 22.00 7.37
N ALA A 233 -4.90 22.94 8.31
CA ALA A 233 -4.45 22.73 9.68
C ALA A 233 -5.20 21.59 10.40
N MET A 234 -6.45 21.32 10.01
CA MET A 234 -7.29 20.28 10.59
C MET A 234 -6.85 18.86 10.19
N LEU A 235 -5.94 18.72 9.23
CA LEU A 235 -5.36 17.45 8.85
C LEU A 235 -4.19 17.03 9.74
N ASN A 236 -3.71 17.92 10.59
CA ASN A 236 -2.56 17.67 11.43
C ASN A 236 -2.93 16.77 12.62
N CYS A 237 -2.14 15.73 12.85
CA CYS A 237 -2.24 14.86 14.02
C CYS A 237 -0.86 14.60 14.61
N THR A 238 -0.77 14.62 15.93
CA THR A 238 0.46 14.27 16.68
C THR A 238 0.39 12.86 17.24
N THR A 239 -0.82 12.30 17.36
CA THR A 239 -1.03 10.97 17.94
C THR A 239 -1.85 10.12 16.99
N ILE A 240 -1.40 8.89 16.76
CA ILE A 240 -2.10 7.89 15.97
C ILE A 240 -2.23 6.62 16.80
N ARG A 241 -3.42 6.00 16.76
CA ARG A 241 -3.64 4.64 17.24
C ARG A 241 -3.88 3.72 16.07
N ALA A 242 -3.22 2.57 16.08
CA ALA A 242 -3.37 1.57 15.02
C ALA A 242 -3.62 0.19 15.61
N THR A 243 -4.54 -0.53 14.96
CA THR A 243 -4.93 -1.91 15.24
C THR A 243 -4.27 -2.87 14.24
N LYS A 244 -4.45 -4.18 14.43
CA LYS A 244 -3.90 -5.23 13.55
C LYS A 244 -2.39 -5.08 13.39
N THR A 245 -1.72 -4.95 14.49
CA THR A 245 -0.27 -4.69 14.55
C THR A 245 0.53 -5.93 14.17
N ASN A 246 1.64 -5.73 13.46
CA ASN A 246 2.65 -6.74 13.18
C ASN A 246 3.99 -6.26 13.73
N TRP A 247 4.42 -6.81 14.86
CA TRP A 247 5.70 -6.50 15.46
C TRP A 247 6.81 -7.36 14.85
N LEU A 248 7.78 -6.71 14.22
CA LEU A 248 9.00 -7.36 13.71
C LEU A 248 10.14 -7.39 14.74
N ILE A 249 9.97 -6.67 15.85
CA ILE A 249 10.77 -6.70 17.07
C ILE A 249 9.89 -7.15 18.24
N ASP A 250 10.43 -7.34 19.41
CA ASP A 250 9.61 -7.63 20.57
C ASP A 250 8.76 -6.42 20.98
N PRO A 251 7.45 -6.61 21.17
CA PRO A 251 6.56 -5.51 21.53
C PRO A 251 6.90 -4.96 22.92
N SER A 252 6.69 -3.65 23.12
CA SER A 252 6.95 -3.00 24.39
C SER A 252 5.78 -2.13 24.83
N ILE A 253 5.42 -2.21 26.11
CA ILE A 253 4.49 -1.29 26.77
C ILE A 253 5.15 0.05 27.12
N GLU A 254 6.48 0.04 27.22
CA GLU A 254 7.27 1.25 27.39
C GLU A 254 7.48 1.96 26.06
N TRP A 255 7.71 3.26 26.11
CA TRP A 255 7.95 4.06 24.92
C TRP A 255 9.28 3.71 24.25
N ILE A 256 9.21 3.28 22.98
CA ILE A 256 10.37 3.08 22.10
C ILE A 256 10.47 4.31 21.19
N LYS A 257 11.63 4.97 21.15
CA LYS A 257 11.92 6.02 20.16
C LYS A 257 12.11 5.40 18.80
N CYS A 258 11.48 5.99 17.78
CA CYS A 258 11.51 5.51 16.41
C CYS A 258 11.40 6.67 15.42
N ILE A 259 11.49 6.36 14.15
CA ILE A 259 10.92 7.16 13.08
C ILE A 259 9.68 6.42 12.58
N ALA A 260 8.62 7.14 12.21
CA ALA A 260 7.39 6.52 11.75
C ALA A 260 6.87 7.18 10.48
N LYS A 261 6.24 6.39 9.61
CA LYS A 261 5.71 6.78 8.32
C LYS A 261 4.23 6.42 8.23
N ILE A 262 3.37 7.39 7.97
CA ILE A 262 1.91 7.22 7.97
C ILE A 262 1.30 7.00 6.58
N ARG A 263 2.08 7.16 5.54
CA ARG A 263 1.72 6.89 4.14
C ARG A 263 2.96 6.50 3.36
N TYR A 264 2.78 5.74 2.29
CA TYR A 264 3.87 5.32 1.41
C TYR A 264 4.70 6.52 0.90
N ASN A 265 4.03 7.56 0.41
CA ASN A 265 4.67 8.73 -0.21
C ASN A 265 5.05 9.85 0.78
N THR A 266 4.98 9.63 2.09
CA THR A 266 5.46 10.61 3.09
C THR A 266 6.87 10.28 3.56
N LYS A 267 7.59 11.29 4.05
CA LYS A 267 8.85 11.04 4.77
C LYS A 267 8.54 10.48 6.16
N ALA A 268 9.43 9.63 6.64
CA ALA A 268 9.39 9.19 8.04
C ALA A 268 9.71 10.37 8.96
N ALA A 269 9.04 10.44 10.10
CA ALA A 269 9.19 11.50 11.09
C ALA A 269 9.52 10.93 12.46
N SER A 270 10.27 11.68 13.27
CA SER A 270 10.60 11.31 14.66
C SER A 270 9.34 11.09 15.48
N ALA A 271 9.29 9.98 16.17
CA ALA A 271 8.16 9.55 16.96
C ALA A 271 8.59 8.64 18.11
N LYS A 272 7.64 8.30 18.94
CA LYS A 272 7.73 7.19 19.90
C LYS A 272 6.52 6.31 19.79
N VAL A 273 6.73 5.01 19.96
CA VAL A 273 5.69 3.99 19.88
C VAL A 273 5.65 3.14 21.13
N ARG A 274 4.47 2.68 21.50
CA ARG A 274 4.28 1.65 22.54
C ARG A 274 3.09 0.78 22.20
N GLN A 275 3.04 -0.40 22.80
CA GLN A 275 1.84 -1.25 22.78
C GLN A 275 0.86 -0.81 23.86
N VAL A 276 -0.42 -0.72 23.51
CA VAL A 276 -1.54 -0.43 24.43
C VAL A 276 -2.62 -1.46 24.16
N LYS A 277 -2.66 -2.52 24.95
CA LYS A 277 -3.51 -3.70 24.73
C LYS A 277 -3.22 -4.33 23.35
N ASP A 278 -4.22 -4.43 22.48
CA ASP A 278 -4.12 -5.00 21.12
C ASP A 278 -3.79 -3.94 20.03
N GLU A 279 -3.47 -2.72 20.45
CA GLU A 279 -3.19 -1.59 19.58
C GLU A 279 -1.76 -1.09 19.78
N ILE A 280 -1.28 -0.26 18.87
CA ILE A 280 -0.13 0.62 19.11
C ILE A 280 -0.58 2.06 19.22
N GLU A 281 0.11 2.81 20.05
CA GLU A 281 0.03 4.26 20.14
C GLU A 281 1.34 4.86 19.65
N VAL A 282 1.25 5.70 18.62
CA VAL A 282 2.39 6.41 18.03
C VAL A 282 2.21 7.89 18.30
N VAL A 283 3.21 8.53 18.90
CA VAL A 283 3.22 9.98 19.17
C VAL A 283 4.41 10.59 18.45
N PHE A 284 4.12 11.49 17.52
CA PHE A 284 5.11 12.22 16.74
C PHE A 284 5.63 13.44 17.51
N ASP A 285 6.89 13.78 17.31
CA ASP A 285 7.49 14.99 17.88
C ASP A 285 6.90 16.25 17.24
N GLU A 286 6.59 16.18 15.93
CA GLU A 286 5.95 17.26 15.16
C GLU A 286 4.66 16.77 14.50
N PRO A 287 3.62 17.63 14.34
CA PRO A 287 2.37 17.25 13.72
C PRO A 287 2.55 16.65 12.32
N GLN A 288 1.93 15.52 12.07
CA GLN A 288 1.93 14.85 10.77
C GLN A 288 0.62 15.10 10.03
N ARG A 289 0.71 15.38 8.75
CA ARG A 289 -0.46 15.70 7.93
C ARG A 289 -1.09 14.46 7.32
N GLY A 290 -2.40 14.33 7.49
CA GLY A 290 -3.21 13.41 6.70
C GLY A 290 -3.19 11.97 7.16
N GLY A 291 -3.19 11.74 8.46
CA GLY A 291 -3.54 10.44 9.02
C GLY A 291 -4.93 10.02 8.52
N ALA A 292 -5.01 8.95 7.73
CA ALA A 292 -6.27 8.49 7.16
C ALA A 292 -6.57 7.06 7.67
N PRO A 293 -7.78 6.80 8.21
CA PRO A 293 -8.20 5.46 8.54
C PRO A 293 -8.06 4.51 7.34
N GLY A 294 -7.55 3.29 7.58
CA GLY A 294 -7.26 2.31 6.53
C GLY A 294 -5.82 2.34 6.00
N GLN A 295 -5.08 3.42 6.26
CA GLN A 295 -3.65 3.47 5.99
C GLN A 295 -2.86 2.81 7.13
N ALA A 296 -1.63 2.39 6.83
CA ALA A 296 -0.72 1.86 7.83
C ALA A 296 0.15 2.97 8.44
N VAL A 297 0.57 2.77 9.68
CA VAL A 297 1.72 3.44 10.28
C VAL A 297 2.83 2.42 10.45
N VAL A 298 4.01 2.71 9.91
CA VAL A 298 5.16 1.81 9.85
C VAL A 298 6.38 2.51 10.38
#